data_c6243f095cf8d7d3e834efb23c14d293
#
_entry.id   c6243f095cf8d7d3e834efb23c14d293
#
_cell.length_a   1.000
_cell.length_b   1.000
_cell.length_c   1.000
_cell.angle_alpha   90.00
_cell.angle_beta   90.00
_cell.angle_gamma   90.00
#
_symmetry.space_group_name_H-M   'P 1'
#
loop_
_entity.id
_entity.type
_entity.pdbx_description
1 polymer ?
#
loop_
_entity_poly.entity_id
_entity_poly.type
_entity_poly.pdbx_seq_one_letter_code
_entity_poly.pdbx_strand_id
1 'polypeptide(L)'
;INFLIENYSDDLSNIFNEIEKLYLYKKNKNIKFDNFEVSYSNRHIKIWHLLNALGNKDLSASIRLFHNLLLNGISLIPILIKLTDFYSELLIENQSQGYNGLNKIINSRLKKYKCNYSNDEITKIIVKMRNIDILLKSTSIKEDLLFVPFIIKVCKDYYAE
;
A
#
# COMPACT_ATOMS: atom_id res chain seq x y z
N ILE A 1 0.84 6.69 19.72
CA ILE A 1 2.22 7.09 19.38
C ILE A 1 2.74 6.20 18.26
N ASN A 2 2.69 4.86 18.36
CA ASN A 2 3.19 3.94 17.33
C ASN A 2 2.56 4.19 15.95
N PHE A 3 1.26 4.48 15.90
CA PHE A 3 0.55 4.84 14.68
C PHE A 3 1.11 6.12 14.02
N LEU A 4 1.46 7.14 14.81
CA LEU A 4 2.06 8.38 14.27
C LEU A 4 3.48 8.12 13.75
N ILE A 5 4.27 7.34 14.46
CA ILE A 5 5.63 6.96 14.04
C ILE A 5 5.57 6.14 12.75
N GLU A 6 4.65 5.20 12.62
CA GLU A 6 4.48 4.39 11.40
C GLU A 6 4.04 5.21 10.18
N ASN A 7 3.23 6.26 10.38
CA ASN A 7 2.73 7.08 9.28
C ASN A 7 3.66 8.24 8.89
N TYR A 8 4.47 8.73 9.83
CA TYR A 8 5.31 9.94 9.67
C TYR A 8 6.79 9.68 9.99
N SER A 9 7.28 8.46 9.81
CA SER A 9 8.57 7.94 10.30
C SER A 9 9.81 8.82 10.06
N ASP A 10 9.76 9.77 9.11
CA ASP A 10 10.90 10.64 8.77
C ASP A 10 10.56 12.16 8.87
N ASP A 11 9.37 12.52 9.36
CA ASP A 11 8.93 13.92 9.41
C ASP A 11 8.41 14.30 10.80
N LEU A 12 9.36 14.66 11.68
CA LEU A 12 9.08 15.10 13.05
C LEU A 12 8.14 16.32 13.09
N SER A 13 8.25 17.26 12.13
CA SER A 13 7.40 18.44 12.08
C SER A 13 5.93 18.04 11.86
N ASN A 14 5.66 17.08 10.98
CA ASN A 14 4.30 16.59 10.77
C ASN A 14 3.78 15.80 11.97
N ILE A 15 4.64 15.03 12.67
CA ILE A 15 4.27 14.35 13.92
C ILE A 15 3.87 15.38 14.99
N PHE A 16 4.65 16.44 15.18
CA PHE A 16 4.32 17.51 16.14
C PHE A 16 3.02 18.22 15.79
N ASN A 17 2.82 18.60 14.53
CA ASN A 17 1.59 19.23 14.08
C ASN A 17 0.36 18.33 14.30
N GLU A 18 0.49 17.04 14.10
CA GLU A 18 -0.61 16.09 14.34
C GLU A 18 -0.88 15.90 15.84
N ILE A 19 0.15 15.84 16.67
CA ILE A 19 -0.02 15.80 18.14
C ILE A 19 -0.70 17.07 18.63
N GLU A 20 -0.33 18.23 18.12
CA GLU A 20 -0.95 19.51 18.48
C GLU A 20 -2.42 19.56 18.07
N LYS A 21 -2.76 19.13 16.87
CA LYS A 21 -4.17 18.98 16.44
C LYS A 21 -4.94 18.02 17.35
N LEU A 22 -4.36 16.88 17.71
CA LEU A 22 -4.95 15.92 18.64
C LEU A 22 -5.21 16.54 20.02
N TYR A 23 -4.27 17.33 20.52
CA TYR A 23 -4.39 18.02 21.79
C TYR A 23 -5.52 19.06 21.78
N LEU A 24 -5.62 19.85 20.70
CA LEU A 24 -6.68 20.84 20.50
C LEU A 24 -8.08 20.19 20.40
N TYR A 25 -8.18 19.07 19.70
CA TYR A 25 -9.42 18.27 19.62
C TYR A 25 -9.84 17.70 20.97
N LYS A 26 -8.90 17.15 21.75
CA LYS A 26 -9.17 16.59 23.08
C LYS A 26 -9.67 17.63 24.08
N LYS A 27 -9.23 18.88 23.97
CA LYS A 27 -9.65 19.99 24.83
C LYS A 27 -11.14 20.35 24.66
N ASN A 28 -11.75 19.98 23.52
CA ASN A 28 -13.10 20.38 23.18
C ASN A 28 -14.16 19.26 23.24
N LYS A 29 -13.81 17.97 23.33
CA LYS A 29 -14.77 16.83 23.42
C LYS A 29 -14.12 15.57 23.99
N ASN A 30 -14.90 14.78 24.76
CA ASN A 30 -14.58 13.38 25.09
C ASN A 30 -14.69 12.51 23.81
N ILE A 31 -13.64 12.45 23.00
CA ILE A 31 -13.63 11.72 21.74
C ILE A 31 -13.10 10.30 22.02
N LYS A 32 -13.91 9.28 21.70
CA LYS A 32 -13.45 7.90 21.63
C LYS A 32 -12.51 7.74 20.42
N PHE A 33 -11.43 6.99 20.57
CA PHE A 33 -10.39 6.78 19.56
C PHE A 33 -10.93 6.23 18.23
N ASP A 34 -12.05 5.50 18.25
CA ASP A 34 -12.66 4.87 17.08
C ASP A 34 -13.13 5.85 16.00
N ASN A 35 -13.51 7.09 16.39
CA ASN A 35 -13.92 8.13 15.44
C ASN A 35 -12.72 8.86 14.79
N PHE A 36 -11.53 8.63 15.29
CA PHE A 36 -10.31 9.30 14.85
C PHE A 36 -9.74 8.69 13.57
N GLU A 37 -9.87 7.36 13.41
CA GLU A 37 -9.39 6.65 12.21
C GLU A 37 -10.08 7.11 10.93
N VAL A 38 -11.36 7.51 11.00
CA VAL A 38 -12.14 7.89 9.81
C VAL A 38 -11.77 9.28 9.28
N SER A 39 -11.41 10.23 10.14
CA SER A 39 -11.07 11.60 9.70
C SER A 39 -9.64 11.75 9.21
N TYR A 40 -8.73 10.93 9.70
CA TYR A 40 -7.30 10.95 9.37
C TYR A 40 -6.95 10.12 8.14
N SER A 41 -7.76 9.11 7.82
CA SER A 41 -7.41 8.13 6.78
C SER A 41 -7.32 8.72 5.37
N ASN A 42 -7.94 9.88 5.11
CA ASN A 42 -8.07 10.37 3.73
C ASN A 42 -6.97 11.32 3.26
N ARG A 43 -6.20 11.96 4.16
CA ARG A 43 -5.26 13.03 3.73
C ARG A 43 -3.81 12.59 3.55
N HIS A 44 -3.41 11.44 4.11
CA HIS A 44 -2.00 11.00 4.11
C HIS A 44 -1.80 9.55 3.70
N ILE A 45 -2.73 8.99 2.92
CA ILE A 45 -2.57 7.64 2.39
C ILE A 45 -1.48 7.68 1.32
N LYS A 46 -0.40 6.94 1.58
CA LYS A 46 0.72 6.76 0.67
C LYS A 46 0.66 5.37 0.05
N ILE A 47 1.27 5.17 -1.11
CA ILE A 47 1.29 3.89 -1.82
C ILE A 47 1.78 2.74 -0.94
N TRP A 48 2.73 2.98 -0.01
CA TRP A 48 3.25 1.93 0.86
C TRP A 48 2.19 1.30 1.79
N HIS A 49 1.10 2.01 2.13
CA HIS A 49 0.00 1.40 2.89
C HIS A 49 -0.69 0.31 2.06
N LEU A 50 -0.87 0.55 0.75
CA LEU A 50 -1.41 -0.45 -0.16
C LEU A 50 -0.46 -1.64 -0.29
N LEU A 51 0.88 -1.40 -0.39
CA LEU A 51 1.87 -2.48 -0.40
C LEU A 51 1.79 -3.34 0.87
N ASN A 52 1.63 -2.71 2.05
CA ASN A 52 1.47 -3.44 3.31
C ASN A 52 0.19 -4.28 3.34
N ALA A 53 -0.94 -3.75 2.85
CA ALA A 53 -2.20 -4.48 2.80
C ALA A 53 -2.11 -5.68 1.84
N LEU A 54 -1.56 -5.48 0.63
CA LEU A 54 -1.32 -6.55 -0.33
C LEU A 54 -0.32 -7.58 0.20
N GLY A 55 0.78 -7.14 0.84
CA GLY A 55 1.76 -8.04 1.45
C GLY A 55 1.15 -8.97 2.51
N ASN A 56 0.12 -8.52 3.22
CA ASN A 56 -0.66 -9.33 4.17
C ASN A 56 -1.88 -10.03 3.54
N LYS A 57 -2.11 -9.90 2.22
CA LYS A 57 -3.30 -10.42 1.51
C LYS A 57 -4.63 -9.92 2.09
N ASP A 58 -4.65 -8.72 2.68
CA ASP A 58 -5.88 -8.11 3.20
C ASP A 58 -6.67 -7.46 2.06
N LEU A 59 -7.67 -8.19 1.56
CA LEU A 59 -8.52 -7.76 0.45
C LEU A 59 -9.27 -6.47 0.74
N SER A 60 -9.91 -6.39 1.92
CA SER A 60 -10.75 -5.25 2.30
C SER A 60 -9.94 -3.97 2.41
N ALA A 61 -8.81 -4.03 3.13
CA ALA A 61 -7.90 -2.89 3.24
C ALA A 61 -7.31 -2.51 1.88
N SER A 62 -6.92 -3.48 1.04
CA SER A 62 -6.31 -3.22 -0.27
C SER A 62 -7.26 -2.47 -1.20
N ILE A 63 -8.53 -2.88 -1.31
CA ILE A 63 -9.52 -2.20 -2.15
C ILE A 63 -9.78 -0.78 -1.62
N ARG A 64 -10.01 -0.63 -0.31
CA ARG A 64 -10.26 0.68 0.30
C ARG A 64 -9.09 1.64 0.09
N LEU A 65 -7.84 1.18 0.31
CA LEU A 65 -6.64 1.98 0.14
C LEU A 65 -6.42 2.38 -1.31
N PHE A 66 -6.66 1.47 -2.25
CA PHE A 66 -6.58 1.76 -3.69
C PHE A 66 -7.55 2.87 -4.10
N HIS A 67 -8.84 2.76 -3.74
CA HIS A 67 -9.82 3.81 -4.04
C HIS A 67 -9.44 5.15 -3.41
N ASN A 68 -8.95 5.15 -2.17
CA ASN A 68 -8.50 6.38 -1.51
C ASN A 68 -7.27 7.00 -2.21
N LEU A 69 -6.35 6.19 -2.75
CA LEU A 69 -5.22 6.71 -3.54
C LEU A 69 -5.71 7.40 -4.81
N LEU A 70 -6.66 6.79 -5.53
CA LEU A 70 -7.27 7.41 -6.72
C LEU A 70 -8.03 8.71 -6.38
N LEU A 71 -8.81 8.74 -5.31
CA LEU A 71 -9.51 9.93 -4.84
C LEU A 71 -8.53 11.07 -4.45
N ASN A 72 -7.33 10.73 -4.00
CA ASN A 72 -6.25 11.69 -3.73
C ASN A 72 -5.47 12.09 -5.00
N GLY A 73 -5.92 11.68 -6.19
CA GLY A 73 -5.30 12.04 -7.48
C GLY A 73 -4.07 11.23 -7.85
N ILE A 74 -3.78 10.12 -7.14
CA ILE A 74 -2.68 9.23 -7.49
C ILE A 74 -3.18 8.23 -8.53
N SER A 75 -2.67 8.32 -9.76
CA SER A 75 -3.01 7.39 -10.85
C SER A 75 -2.42 6.00 -10.63
N LEU A 76 -2.92 5.02 -11.39
CA LEU A 76 -2.49 3.62 -11.27
C LEU A 76 -1.03 3.39 -11.70
N ILE A 77 -0.46 4.21 -12.60
CA ILE A 77 0.92 4.01 -13.10
C ILE A 77 1.97 4.07 -11.97
N PRO A 78 2.04 5.11 -11.12
CA PRO A 78 2.95 5.12 -9.98
C PRO A 78 2.73 3.96 -9.00
N ILE A 79 1.48 3.51 -8.85
CA ILE A 79 1.15 2.37 -8.00
C ILE A 79 1.75 1.09 -8.58
N LEU A 80 1.61 0.85 -9.90
CA LEU A 80 2.20 -0.32 -10.57
C LEU A 80 3.73 -0.34 -10.48
N ILE A 81 4.39 0.81 -10.63
CA ILE A 81 5.85 0.90 -10.46
C ILE A 81 6.25 0.43 -9.07
N LYS A 82 5.62 0.96 -8.02
CA LYS A 82 5.94 0.58 -6.64
C LYS A 82 5.57 -0.86 -6.29
N LEU A 83 4.53 -1.40 -6.89
CA LEU A 83 4.18 -2.82 -6.77
C LEU A 83 5.22 -3.71 -7.47
N THR A 84 5.72 -3.28 -8.62
CA THR A 84 6.78 -4.02 -9.32
C THR A 84 8.05 -4.06 -8.48
N ASP A 85 8.49 -2.92 -7.92
CA ASP A 85 9.60 -2.88 -6.97
C ASP A 85 9.36 -3.86 -5.80
N PHE A 86 8.17 -3.82 -5.20
CA PHE A 86 7.80 -4.66 -4.05
C PHE A 86 7.84 -6.17 -4.38
N TYR A 87 7.17 -6.60 -5.44
CA TYR A 87 7.14 -8.01 -5.80
C TYR A 87 8.49 -8.52 -6.33
N SER A 88 9.28 -7.67 -6.98
CA SER A 88 10.64 -8.01 -7.38
C SER A 88 11.54 -8.26 -6.15
N GLU A 89 11.44 -7.43 -5.11
CA GLU A 89 12.18 -7.64 -3.86
C GLU A 89 11.71 -8.90 -3.11
N LEU A 90 10.43 -9.26 -3.19
CA LEU A 90 9.94 -10.52 -2.64
C LEU A 90 10.48 -11.74 -3.39
N LEU A 91 10.78 -11.61 -4.68
CA LEU A 91 11.33 -12.69 -5.49
C LEU A 91 12.82 -12.92 -5.23
N ILE A 92 13.58 -11.86 -4.91
CA ILE A 92 15.02 -11.92 -4.66
C ILE A 92 15.26 -12.49 -3.25
N GLU A 93 15.88 -13.68 -3.17
CA GLU A 93 16.15 -14.34 -1.87
C GLU A 93 17.22 -13.64 -1.04
N ASN A 94 18.20 -13.02 -1.69
CA ASN A 94 19.24 -12.23 -1.04
C ASN A 94 18.86 -10.77 -1.10
N GLN A 95 18.43 -10.21 0.04
CA GLN A 95 18.17 -8.77 0.16
C GLN A 95 19.41 -7.98 -0.28
N SER A 96 19.32 -7.30 -1.41
CA SER A 96 20.35 -6.37 -1.84
C SER A 96 20.57 -5.35 -0.72
N GLN A 97 21.84 -5.14 -0.31
CA GLN A 97 22.19 -4.13 0.72
C GLN A 97 22.02 -2.69 0.19
N GLY A 98 21.42 -2.50 -0.99
CA GLY A 98 21.22 -1.22 -1.65
C GLY A 98 19.80 -0.65 -1.46
N TYR A 99 19.63 0.60 -1.86
CA TYR A 99 18.32 1.25 -1.93
C TYR A 99 17.47 0.61 -3.05
N ASN A 100 16.36 -0.01 -2.67
CA ASN A 100 15.45 -0.73 -3.57
C ASN A 100 14.16 0.05 -3.90
N GLY A 101 14.11 1.34 -3.62
CA GLY A 101 12.95 2.19 -3.91
C GLY A 101 11.75 2.01 -2.97
N LEU A 102 11.83 1.10 -2.00
CA LEU A 102 10.77 0.83 -1.03
C LEU A 102 10.95 1.64 0.27
N ASN A 103 9.84 1.87 0.96
CA ASN A 103 9.84 2.48 2.29
C ASN A 103 10.51 1.55 3.31
N LYS A 104 11.24 2.11 4.29
CA LYS A 104 11.93 1.36 5.35
C LYS A 104 11.02 0.39 6.10
N ILE A 105 9.75 0.78 6.34
CA ILE A 105 8.76 -0.06 7.01
C ILE A 105 8.42 -1.30 6.15
N ILE A 106 8.24 -1.13 4.84
CA ILE A 106 8.01 -2.26 3.94
C ILE A 106 9.23 -3.17 3.90
N ASN A 107 10.44 -2.60 3.80
CA ASN A 107 11.68 -3.35 3.80
C ASN A 107 11.85 -4.22 5.06
N SER A 108 11.56 -3.68 6.24
CA SER A 108 11.65 -4.44 7.50
C SER A 108 10.66 -5.61 7.58
N ARG A 109 9.58 -5.58 6.78
CA ARG A 109 8.51 -6.59 6.77
C ARG A 109 8.57 -7.55 5.58
N LEU A 110 9.53 -7.39 4.65
CA LEU A 110 9.62 -8.23 3.43
C LEU A 110 9.65 -9.72 3.74
N LYS A 111 10.43 -10.15 4.75
CA LYS A 111 10.49 -11.55 5.18
C LYS A 111 9.12 -12.10 5.60
N LYS A 112 8.32 -11.28 6.31
CA LYS A 112 6.96 -11.65 6.72
C LYS A 112 6.05 -11.81 5.50
N TYR A 113 6.11 -10.85 4.55
CA TYR A 113 5.27 -10.92 3.36
C TYR A 113 5.65 -12.10 2.46
N LYS A 114 6.94 -12.43 2.36
CA LYS A 114 7.43 -13.58 1.59
C LYS A 114 6.76 -14.89 2.00
N CYS A 115 6.45 -15.09 3.28
CA CYS A 115 5.75 -16.28 3.76
C CYS A 115 4.33 -16.43 3.19
N ASN A 116 3.73 -15.35 2.68
CA ASN A 116 2.38 -15.37 2.11
C ASN A 116 2.36 -15.65 0.60
N TYR A 117 3.52 -15.73 -0.06
CA TYR A 117 3.63 -15.82 -1.51
C TYR A 117 4.63 -16.89 -1.94
N SER A 118 4.26 -17.72 -2.91
CA SER A 118 5.22 -18.58 -3.63
C SER A 118 5.95 -17.82 -4.73
N ASN A 119 7.11 -18.31 -5.17
CA ASN A 119 7.86 -17.68 -6.27
C ASN A 119 7.07 -17.70 -7.58
N ASP A 120 6.34 -18.79 -7.85
CA ASP A 120 5.49 -18.92 -9.05
C ASP A 120 4.34 -17.92 -9.02
N GLU A 121 3.70 -17.76 -7.87
CA GLU A 121 2.65 -16.76 -7.67
C GLU A 121 3.17 -15.33 -7.93
N ILE A 122 4.32 -14.97 -7.36
CA ILE A 122 4.94 -13.65 -7.57
C ILE A 122 5.23 -13.42 -9.04
N THR A 123 5.75 -14.43 -9.74
CA THR A 123 6.05 -14.34 -11.18
C THR A 123 4.77 -14.09 -11.99
N LYS A 124 3.69 -14.83 -11.72
CA LYS A 124 2.38 -14.62 -12.36
C LYS A 124 1.82 -13.21 -12.08
N ILE A 125 1.97 -12.71 -10.84
CA ILE A 125 1.57 -11.36 -10.43
C ILE A 125 2.33 -10.30 -11.25
N ILE A 126 3.66 -10.41 -11.38
CA ILE A 126 4.48 -9.47 -12.16
C ILE A 126 4.07 -9.47 -13.63
N VAL A 127 3.87 -10.63 -14.24
CA VAL A 127 3.38 -10.74 -15.63
C VAL A 127 2.01 -10.08 -15.78
N LYS A 128 1.11 -10.27 -14.81
CA LYS A 128 -0.22 -9.65 -14.85
C LYS A 128 -0.16 -8.13 -14.72
N MET A 129 0.72 -7.60 -13.86
CA MET A 129 0.94 -6.15 -13.75
C MET A 129 1.45 -5.54 -15.06
N ARG A 130 2.36 -6.23 -15.76
CA ARG A 130 2.80 -5.82 -17.10
C ARG A 130 1.64 -5.74 -18.09
N ASN A 131 0.75 -6.73 -18.08
CA ASN A 131 -0.43 -6.71 -18.95
C ASN A 131 -1.38 -5.55 -18.61
N ILE A 132 -1.55 -5.24 -17.33
CA ILE A 132 -2.34 -4.06 -16.91
C ILE A 132 -1.68 -2.77 -17.40
N ASP A 133 -0.36 -2.62 -17.31
CA ASP A 133 0.37 -1.45 -17.79
C ASP A 133 0.18 -1.27 -19.30
N ILE A 134 0.23 -2.35 -20.09
CA ILE A 134 -0.04 -2.33 -21.54
C ILE A 134 -1.48 -1.86 -21.82
N LEU A 135 -2.47 -2.40 -21.09
CA LEU A 135 -3.88 -2.03 -21.27
C LEU A 135 -4.12 -0.57 -20.91
N LEU A 136 -3.51 -0.05 -19.85
CA LEU A 136 -3.61 1.36 -19.45
C LEU A 136 -3.08 2.31 -20.54
N LYS A 137 -2.02 1.90 -21.24
CA LYS A 137 -1.40 2.72 -22.31
C LYS A 137 -2.10 2.61 -23.65
N SER A 138 -2.80 1.50 -23.89
CA SER A 138 -3.44 1.20 -25.20
C SER A 138 -4.95 1.40 -25.23
N THR A 139 -5.60 1.59 -24.07
CA THR A 139 -7.06 1.69 -23.97
C THR A 139 -7.50 2.81 -23.04
N SER A 140 -8.76 3.24 -23.17
CA SER A 140 -9.38 4.23 -22.27
C SER A 140 -10.16 3.56 -21.11
N ILE A 141 -9.79 2.35 -20.73
CA ILE A 141 -10.46 1.62 -19.64
C ILE A 141 -10.16 2.32 -18.31
N LYS A 142 -11.18 2.45 -17.46
CA LYS A 142 -11.02 3.03 -16.12
C LYS A 142 -10.08 2.15 -15.27
N GLU A 143 -9.21 2.79 -14.52
CA GLU A 143 -8.21 2.14 -13.66
C GLU A 143 -8.82 1.13 -12.68
N ASP A 144 -9.98 1.45 -12.11
CA ASP A 144 -10.72 0.57 -11.20
C ASP A 144 -11.07 -0.78 -11.83
N LEU A 145 -11.54 -0.76 -13.09
CA LEU A 145 -11.93 -1.98 -13.79
C LEU A 145 -10.76 -2.91 -14.08
N LEU A 146 -9.56 -2.36 -14.19
CA LEU A 146 -8.34 -3.14 -14.41
C LEU A 146 -7.74 -3.64 -13.09
N PHE A 147 -7.71 -2.80 -12.06
CA PHE A 147 -6.92 -3.07 -10.88
C PHE A 147 -7.68 -3.75 -9.74
N VAL A 148 -8.99 -3.48 -9.57
CA VAL A 148 -9.79 -4.17 -8.53
C VAL A 148 -9.85 -5.70 -8.76
N PRO A 149 -10.10 -6.22 -9.98
CA PRO A 149 -10.02 -7.66 -10.24
C PRO A 149 -8.62 -8.25 -9.97
N PHE A 150 -7.56 -7.48 -10.23
CA PHE A 150 -6.19 -7.89 -9.91
C PHE A 150 -5.99 -8.03 -8.39
N ILE A 151 -6.40 -7.02 -7.58
CA ILE A 151 -6.34 -7.09 -6.11
C ILE A 151 -7.07 -8.33 -5.58
N ILE A 152 -8.28 -8.60 -6.11
CA ILE A 152 -9.08 -9.76 -5.69
C ILE A 152 -8.32 -11.06 -5.96
N LYS A 153 -7.72 -11.21 -7.14
CA LYS A 153 -6.98 -12.41 -7.51
C LYS A 153 -5.74 -12.61 -6.66
N VAL A 154 -5.00 -11.54 -6.36
CA VAL A 154 -3.81 -11.57 -5.48
C VAL A 154 -4.20 -12.00 -4.07
N CYS A 155 -5.23 -11.39 -3.48
CA CYS A 155 -5.61 -11.65 -2.09
C CYS A 155 -6.34 -12.98 -1.87
N LYS A 156 -6.91 -13.57 -2.93
CA LYS A 156 -7.62 -14.86 -2.87
C LYS A 156 -6.82 -16.04 -3.44
N ASP A 157 -5.50 -15.88 -3.56
CA ASP A 157 -4.56 -16.92 -3.99
C ASP A 157 -4.84 -17.50 -5.40
N TYR A 158 -5.57 -16.80 -6.28
CA TYR A 158 -5.84 -17.28 -7.65
C TYR A 158 -4.59 -17.40 -8.53
N TYR A 159 -3.45 -16.89 -8.08
CA TYR A 159 -2.16 -17.05 -8.76
C TYR A 159 -1.29 -18.13 -8.14
N ALA A 160 -1.69 -18.73 -7.02
CA ALA A 160 -0.99 -19.81 -6.35
C ALA A 160 -1.24 -21.19 -7.02
N GLU A 161 -2.33 -21.30 -7.81
CA GLU A 161 -2.63 -22.46 -8.64
C GLU A 161 -1.90 -22.33 -10.00
#